data_04d00b759a41334516899cc0d15aa1be
#
_entry.id   04d00b759a41334516899cc0d15aa1be
#
_cell.length_a   1.000
_cell.length_b   1.000
_cell.length_c   1.000
_cell.angle_alpha   90.00
_cell.angle_beta   90.00
_cell.angle_gamma   90.00
#
_symmetry.space_group_name_H-M   'P 1'
#
loop_
_entity.id
_entity.type
_entity.pdbx_description
1 polymer ?
#
loop_
_entity_poly.entity_id
_entity_poly.type
_entity_poly.pdbx_seq_one_letter_code
_entity_poly.pdbx_strand_id
1 'polypeptide(L)'
;VACCWIDSVPSIFISGQVYLNQTIGNTGLRQVGVQEFDIVNMVKSSTKYAVIVKDPNLIKYHLEKAYFLSTEGRPGPVWIDIPANIQNAKIDVAKLIGFKEKKKIINYKRLNKKIREIARILLKSKRPMLHLGQGVKISQGEKYLRKIINDYKIPFALTWNASDLIESSHKSYIGRPGAFAERGTNFIVQNSDFYLAIGTRLPFMVTGYNSGDFARNAKKIMVDIDDKELVNTNVKLDKKICCDAKYFLKTFLKSLPKKFNPSKDWLLYCKNIRKKYPIVLDEFKSQKKYINSYDFIDSLSDVLKNDDIVVTDMGLSFVGT
;
A
#
# COMPACT_ATOMS: atom_id res chain seq x y z
N VAL A 1 15.93 -5.25 -0.54
CA VAL A 1 14.91 -6.32 -0.33
C VAL A 1 13.92 -5.92 0.74
N ALA A 2 14.38 -5.58 1.96
CA ALA A 2 13.51 -5.29 3.10
C ALA A 2 12.49 -4.17 2.81
N CYS A 3 12.92 -3.05 2.24
CA CYS A 3 12.02 -1.95 1.86
C CYS A 3 10.98 -2.40 0.82
N CYS A 4 11.41 -3.14 -0.22
CA CYS A 4 10.49 -3.69 -1.21
C CYS A 4 9.44 -4.62 -0.59
N TRP A 5 9.83 -5.41 0.43
CA TRP A 5 8.92 -6.29 1.17
C TRP A 5 7.88 -5.50 1.97
N ILE A 6 8.33 -4.49 2.71
CA ILE A 6 7.46 -3.67 3.57
C ILE A 6 6.48 -2.84 2.74
N ASP A 7 6.97 -2.21 1.67
CA ASP A 7 6.19 -1.30 0.83
C ASP A 7 5.46 -1.97 -0.33
N SER A 8 5.53 -3.32 -0.40
CA SER A 8 4.84 -4.10 -1.42
C SER A 8 5.28 -3.74 -2.85
N VAL A 9 6.59 -3.50 -3.04
CA VAL A 9 7.20 -3.18 -4.33
C VAL A 9 7.57 -4.47 -5.06
N PRO A 10 7.00 -4.75 -6.25
CA PRO A 10 7.38 -5.91 -7.03
C PRO A 10 8.81 -5.73 -7.54
N SER A 11 9.68 -6.66 -7.16
CA SER A 11 11.11 -6.60 -7.51
C SER A 11 11.66 -8.00 -7.73
N ILE A 12 12.50 -8.17 -8.74
CA ILE A 12 13.20 -9.42 -9.01
C ILE A 12 14.69 -9.17 -8.79
N PHE A 13 15.25 -9.83 -7.80
CA PHE A 13 16.67 -9.82 -7.51
C PHE A 13 17.29 -11.07 -8.12
N ILE A 14 18.41 -10.90 -8.85
CA ILE A 14 19.17 -11.99 -9.44
C ILE A 14 20.62 -11.84 -8.97
N SER A 15 21.17 -12.91 -8.40
CA SER A 15 22.58 -12.97 -7.99
C SER A 15 23.31 -14.12 -8.70
N GLY A 16 24.60 -13.93 -8.89
CA GLY A 16 25.52 -15.02 -9.20
C GLY A 16 25.97 -15.72 -7.92
N GLN A 17 26.41 -16.96 -8.07
CA GLN A 17 26.95 -17.80 -6.98
C GLN A 17 28.17 -18.57 -7.48
N VAL A 18 29.00 -19.05 -6.58
CA VAL A 18 30.05 -20.01 -6.89
C VAL A 18 29.47 -21.26 -7.56
N TYR A 19 30.29 -22.20 -7.99
CA TYR A 19 29.81 -23.48 -8.53
C TYR A 19 28.96 -24.22 -7.49
N LEU A 20 27.92 -24.91 -7.93
CA LEU A 20 26.95 -25.55 -7.06
C LEU A 20 27.57 -26.52 -6.06
N ASN A 21 28.65 -27.25 -6.47
CA ASN A 21 29.42 -28.15 -5.61
C ASN A 21 30.35 -27.42 -4.62
N GLN A 22 30.49 -26.11 -4.71
CA GLN A 22 31.25 -25.25 -3.81
C GLN A 22 30.34 -24.47 -2.84
N THR A 23 29.05 -24.74 -2.86
CA THR A 23 28.13 -24.18 -1.89
C THR A 23 28.09 -24.99 -0.62
N ILE A 24 27.78 -24.35 0.51
CA ILE A 24 27.75 -25.03 1.84
C ILE A 24 26.74 -26.18 1.87
N GLY A 25 25.66 -26.13 1.10
CA GLY A 25 24.63 -27.17 1.12
C GLY A 25 24.20 -27.53 2.56
N ASN A 26 24.34 -28.81 2.93
CA ASN A 26 24.00 -29.31 4.26
C ASN A 26 25.24 -29.63 5.12
N THR A 27 26.42 -29.07 4.82
CA THR A 27 27.67 -29.39 5.52
C THR A 27 27.74 -28.83 6.95
N GLY A 28 26.94 -27.82 7.28
CA GLY A 28 27.03 -27.10 8.56
C GLY A 28 28.18 -26.10 8.63
N LEU A 29 28.99 -25.98 7.58
CA LEU A 29 30.08 -25.00 7.49
C LEU A 29 29.48 -23.59 7.25
N ARG A 30 30.27 -22.56 7.56
CA ARG A 30 29.87 -21.17 7.26
C ARG A 30 30.09 -20.80 5.80
N GLN A 31 31.09 -21.41 5.15
CA GLN A 31 31.48 -21.16 3.77
C GLN A 31 32.31 -22.35 3.27
N VAL A 32 32.13 -22.72 2.00
CA VAL A 32 32.94 -23.75 1.31
C VAL A 32 33.74 -23.10 0.19
N GLY A 33 33.08 -22.48 -0.77
CA GLY A 33 33.75 -21.76 -1.85
C GLY A 33 34.17 -20.34 -1.44
N VAL A 34 35.22 -19.81 -2.05
CA VAL A 34 35.61 -18.40 -1.86
C VAL A 34 34.51 -17.50 -2.38
N GLN A 35 34.08 -16.52 -1.56
CA GLN A 35 32.97 -15.60 -1.85
C GLN A 35 31.58 -16.28 -1.89
N GLU A 36 31.46 -17.51 -1.50
CA GLU A 36 30.16 -18.14 -1.29
C GLU A 36 29.39 -17.45 -0.15
N PHE A 37 28.08 -17.32 -0.35
CA PHE A 37 27.18 -16.85 0.69
C PHE A 37 25.77 -17.44 0.51
N ASP A 38 25.16 -17.91 1.60
CA ASP A 38 23.80 -18.46 1.57
C ASP A 38 22.75 -17.33 1.55
N ILE A 39 22.72 -16.61 0.45
CA ILE A 39 21.81 -15.48 0.25
C ILE A 39 20.34 -15.91 0.26
N VAL A 40 20.03 -17.11 -0.21
CA VAL A 40 18.65 -17.60 -0.30
C VAL A 40 18.04 -17.73 1.10
N ASN A 41 18.75 -18.32 2.05
CA ASN A 41 18.26 -18.42 3.42
C ASN A 41 18.23 -17.05 4.11
N MET A 42 19.18 -16.17 3.84
CA MET A 42 19.19 -14.81 4.39
C MET A 42 17.96 -14.00 3.99
N VAL A 43 17.54 -14.06 2.73
CA VAL A 43 16.43 -13.25 2.21
C VAL A 43 15.05 -13.93 2.27
N LYS A 44 14.99 -15.20 2.66
CA LYS A 44 13.79 -16.03 2.65
C LYS A 44 12.61 -15.42 3.42
N SER A 45 12.87 -14.77 4.55
CA SER A 45 11.84 -14.15 5.38
C SER A 45 11.28 -12.83 4.80
N SER A 46 12.02 -12.21 3.89
CA SER A 46 11.70 -10.92 3.27
C SER A 46 11.48 -11.00 1.75
N THR A 47 11.15 -12.18 1.24
CA THR A 47 10.85 -12.42 -0.17
C THR A 47 9.63 -13.34 -0.31
N LYS A 48 8.89 -13.19 -1.40
CA LYS A 48 7.78 -14.10 -1.74
C LYS A 48 8.27 -15.42 -2.32
N TYR A 49 9.48 -15.40 -2.87
CA TYR A 49 10.14 -16.56 -3.45
C TYR A 49 11.66 -16.32 -3.42
N ALA A 50 12.40 -17.27 -2.89
CA ALA A 50 13.85 -17.26 -2.97
C ALA A 50 14.32 -18.67 -3.35
N VAL A 51 15.22 -18.80 -4.32
CA VAL A 51 15.68 -20.07 -4.84
C VAL A 51 17.11 -19.98 -5.37
N ILE A 52 17.91 -21.02 -5.11
CA ILE A 52 19.12 -21.33 -5.86
C ILE A 52 18.76 -22.26 -7.03
N VAL A 53 19.12 -21.88 -8.24
CA VAL A 53 18.85 -22.68 -9.44
C VAL A 53 19.85 -23.86 -9.47
N LYS A 54 19.35 -25.10 -9.36
CA LYS A 54 20.18 -26.32 -9.32
C LYS A 54 20.20 -27.06 -10.66
N ASP A 55 19.19 -26.87 -11.50
CA ASP A 55 19.09 -27.46 -12.83
C ASP A 55 18.93 -26.34 -13.87
N PRO A 56 19.84 -26.23 -14.85
CA PRO A 56 19.77 -25.20 -15.89
C PRO A 56 18.48 -25.30 -16.74
N ASN A 57 17.91 -26.50 -16.90
CA ASN A 57 16.66 -26.67 -17.65
C ASN A 57 15.43 -26.09 -16.93
N LEU A 58 15.51 -25.76 -15.64
CA LEU A 58 14.46 -25.14 -14.88
C LEU A 58 14.56 -23.61 -14.84
N ILE A 59 15.52 -23.00 -15.53
CA ILE A 59 15.69 -21.54 -15.50
C ILE A 59 14.43 -20.79 -15.95
N LYS A 60 13.77 -21.21 -17.02
CA LYS A 60 12.52 -20.64 -17.49
C LYS A 60 11.43 -20.72 -16.43
N TYR A 61 11.27 -21.89 -15.79
CA TYR A 61 10.30 -22.10 -14.71
C TYR A 61 10.54 -21.14 -13.55
N HIS A 62 11.78 -20.97 -13.12
CA HIS A 62 12.12 -20.10 -11.99
C HIS A 62 11.89 -18.62 -12.31
N LEU A 63 12.26 -18.15 -13.51
CA LEU A 63 12.07 -16.78 -13.95
C LEU A 63 10.58 -16.43 -14.08
N GLU A 64 9.79 -17.27 -14.77
CA GLU A 64 8.35 -17.07 -14.92
C GLU A 64 7.62 -17.10 -13.56
N LYS A 65 7.99 -18.04 -12.68
CA LYS A 65 7.44 -18.14 -11.31
C LYS A 65 7.81 -16.92 -10.47
N ALA A 66 9.03 -16.44 -10.55
CA ALA A 66 9.49 -15.24 -9.86
C ALA A 66 8.71 -14.01 -10.31
N TYR A 67 8.58 -13.82 -11.63
CA TYR A 67 7.77 -12.72 -12.18
C TYR A 67 6.31 -12.79 -11.72
N PHE A 68 5.68 -13.94 -11.84
CA PHE A 68 4.31 -14.14 -11.37
C PHE A 68 4.16 -13.83 -9.87
N LEU A 69 5.00 -14.41 -9.03
CA LEU A 69 4.90 -14.23 -7.58
C LEU A 69 5.23 -12.80 -7.14
N SER A 70 6.13 -12.09 -7.84
CA SER A 70 6.45 -10.70 -7.49
C SER A 70 5.25 -9.77 -7.63
N THR A 71 4.35 -10.07 -8.56
CA THR A 71 3.19 -9.21 -8.91
C THR A 71 1.85 -9.74 -8.40
N GLU A 72 1.72 -11.06 -8.15
CA GLU A 72 0.46 -11.70 -7.75
C GLU A 72 0.04 -11.33 -6.32
N GLY A 73 -1.23 -11.02 -6.14
CA GLY A 73 -1.80 -10.68 -4.85
C GLY A 73 -1.19 -9.40 -4.30
N ARG A 74 -0.67 -9.42 -3.06
CA ARG A 74 0.16 -8.35 -2.54
C ARG A 74 1.54 -8.45 -3.18
N PRO A 75 1.99 -7.46 -3.96
CA PRO A 75 3.31 -7.50 -4.61
C PRO A 75 4.45 -7.55 -3.59
N GLY A 76 5.62 -7.97 -4.05
CA GLY A 76 6.80 -8.01 -3.20
C GLY A 76 8.02 -8.61 -3.91
N PRO A 77 9.20 -8.53 -3.27
CA PRO A 77 10.45 -9.00 -3.85
C PRO A 77 10.51 -10.52 -3.97
N VAL A 78 11.28 -10.97 -4.95
CA VAL A 78 11.69 -12.35 -5.16
C VAL A 78 13.19 -12.40 -5.41
N TRP A 79 13.81 -13.55 -5.17
CA TRP A 79 15.25 -13.74 -5.35
C TRP A 79 15.57 -15.02 -6.11
N ILE A 80 16.42 -14.92 -7.13
CA ILE A 80 16.95 -16.06 -7.87
C ILE A 80 18.48 -16.02 -7.81
N ASP A 81 19.07 -17.04 -7.22
CA ASP A 81 20.52 -17.21 -7.13
C ASP A 81 20.98 -18.24 -8.17
N ILE A 82 21.92 -17.86 -9.05
CA ILE A 82 22.29 -18.68 -10.21
C ILE A 82 23.78 -19.03 -10.13
N PRO A 83 24.15 -20.28 -9.74
CA PRO A 83 25.53 -20.73 -9.70
C PRO A 83 26.25 -20.66 -11.05
N ALA A 84 27.55 -20.37 -11.03
CA ALA A 84 28.37 -20.16 -12.22
C ALA A 84 28.34 -21.33 -13.21
N ASN A 85 28.34 -22.57 -12.71
CA ASN A 85 28.19 -23.75 -13.59
C ASN A 85 26.82 -23.85 -14.25
N ILE A 86 25.76 -23.33 -13.62
CA ILE A 86 24.42 -23.26 -14.18
C ILE A 86 24.34 -22.16 -15.25
N GLN A 87 24.98 -20.99 -15.01
CA GLN A 87 25.05 -19.91 -15.99
C GLN A 87 25.74 -20.32 -17.29
N ASN A 88 26.78 -21.17 -17.19
CA ASN A 88 27.57 -21.63 -18.33
C ASN A 88 27.01 -22.91 -19.00
N ALA A 89 25.92 -23.46 -18.47
CA ALA A 89 25.34 -24.68 -19.03
C ALA A 89 24.65 -24.44 -20.37
N LYS A 90 24.87 -25.38 -21.30
CA LYS A 90 24.14 -25.38 -22.58
C LYS A 90 22.70 -25.87 -22.34
N ILE A 91 21.74 -25.10 -22.83
CA ILE A 91 20.30 -25.42 -22.74
C ILE A 91 19.67 -25.39 -24.12
N ASP A 92 18.62 -26.20 -24.32
CA ASP A 92 17.75 -26.13 -25.47
C ASP A 92 16.49 -25.35 -25.08
N VAL A 93 16.45 -24.09 -25.47
CA VAL A 93 15.39 -23.14 -25.10
C VAL A 93 14.00 -23.65 -25.52
N ALA A 94 13.89 -24.41 -26.62
CA ALA A 94 12.64 -24.94 -27.11
C ALA A 94 12.03 -26.03 -26.21
N LYS A 95 12.89 -26.71 -25.43
CA LYS A 95 12.46 -27.79 -24.51
C LYS A 95 12.24 -27.35 -23.08
N LEU A 96 12.52 -26.08 -22.73
CA LEU A 96 12.36 -25.59 -21.38
C LEU A 96 10.88 -25.57 -20.95
N ILE A 97 10.63 -26.16 -19.77
CA ILE A 97 9.30 -26.18 -19.16
C ILE A 97 9.06 -24.87 -18.41
N GLY A 98 7.98 -24.16 -18.75
CA GLY A 98 7.59 -22.93 -18.09
C GLY A 98 6.76 -23.16 -16.81
N PHE A 99 6.56 -22.10 -16.04
CA PHE A 99 5.70 -22.10 -14.87
C PHE A 99 4.21 -22.05 -15.28
N LYS A 100 3.40 -22.89 -14.68
CA LYS A 100 1.93 -22.86 -14.86
C LYS A 100 1.26 -22.29 -13.62
N GLU A 101 0.61 -21.15 -13.80
CA GLU A 101 -0.17 -20.46 -12.78
C GLU A 101 -1.37 -21.30 -12.32
N LYS A 102 -1.59 -21.39 -11.01
CA LYS A 102 -2.83 -21.93 -10.44
C LYS A 102 -3.78 -20.78 -10.12
N LYS A 103 -4.86 -20.62 -10.89
CA LYS A 103 -5.86 -19.59 -10.65
C LYS A 103 -6.59 -19.82 -9.33
N LYS A 104 -6.64 -18.79 -8.48
CA LYS A 104 -7.48 -18.81 -7.26
C LYS A 104 -8.95 -18.73 -7.65
N ILE A 105 -9.76 -19.62 -7.09
CA ILE A 105 -11.21 -19.60 -7.28
C ILE A 105 -11.82 -18.59 -6.32
N ILE A 106 -12.38 -17.51 -6.85
CA ILE A 106 -13.04 -16.45 -6.06
C ILE A 106 -14.56 -16.60 -6.21
N ASN A 107 -15.26 -16.67 -5.08
CA ASN A 107 -16.73 -16.64 -5.08
C ASN A 107 -17.24 -15.20 -5.25
N TYR A 108 -17.28 -14.72 -6.48
CA TYR A 108 -17.73 -13.37 -6.82
C TYR A 108 -19.16 -13.07 -6.40
N LYS A 109 -20.09 -14.05 -6.39
CA LYS A 109 -21.47 -13.86 -5.93
C LYS A 109 -21.52 -13.45 -4.47
N ARG A 110 -20.78 -14.16 -3.61
CA ARG A 110 -20.66 -13.85 -2.16
C ARG A 110 -19.95 -12.53 -1.94
N LEU A 111 -18.87 -12.27 -2.67
CA LEU A 111 -18.10 -11.04 -2.59
C LEU A 111 -18.97 -9.82 -2.95
N ASN A 112 -19.66 -9.87 -4.07
CA ASN A 112 -20.55 -8.79 -4.52
C ASN A 112 -21.70 -8.53 -3.54
N LYS A 113 -22.22 -9.56 -2.85
CA LYS A 113 -23.21 -9.36 -1.78
C LYS A 113 -22.63 -8.56 -0.64
N LYS A 114 -21.42 -8.89 -0.18
CA LYS A 114 -20.71 -8.14 0.88
C LYS A 114 -20.46 -6.69 0.48
N ILE A 115 -20.02 -6.43 -0.76
CA ILE A 115 -19.75 -5.06 -1.25
C ILE A 115 -21.06 -4.23 -1.29
N ARG A 116 -22.17 -4.83 -1.74
CA ARG A 116 -23.49 -4.15 -1.69
C ARG A 116 -23.96 -3.84 -0.26
N GLU A 117 -23.64 -4.69 0.71
CA GLU A 117 -23.93 -4.40 2.12
C GLU A 117 -23.15 -3.17 2.60
N ILE A 118 -21.88 -3.01 2.21
CA ILE A 118 -21.08 -1.83 2.54
C ILE A 118 -21.68 -0.57 1.92
N ALA A 119 -22.11 -0.64 0.66
CA ALA A 119 -22.79 0.47 0.02
C ALA A 119 -24.06 0.89 0.79
N ARG A 120 -24.84 -0.08 1.27
CA ARG A 120 -26.04 0.21 2.10
C ARG A 120 -25.69 0.85 3.45
N ILE A 121 -24.56 0.47 4.08
CA ILE A 121 -24.09 1.09 5.32
C ILE A 121 -23.69 2.55 5.04
N LEU A 122 -22.94 2.81 3.97
CA LEU A 122 -22.57 4.15 3.55
C LEU A 122 -23.80 5.04 3.34
N LEU A 123 -24.83 4.53 2.66
CA LEU A 123 -26.05 5.29 2.37
C LEU A 123 -26.84 5.73 3.62
N LYS A 124 -26.63 5.05 4.75
CA LYS A 124 -27.22 5.38 6.04
C LYS A 124 -26.34 6.27 6.91
N SER A 125 -25.10 6.48 6.52
CA SER A 125 -24.13 7.27 7.25
C SER A 125 -24.37 8.77 7.06
N LYS A 126 -24.17 9.53 8.12
CA LYS A 126 -24.23 10.99 8.13
C LYS A 126 -22.86 11.64 8.02
N ARG A 127 -21.82 10.94 8.48
CA ARG A 127 -20.44 11.43 8.56
C ARG A 127 -19.44 10.40 7.98
N PRO A 128 -19.62 10.03 6.69
CA PRO A 128 -18.76 9.05 6.06
C PRO A 128 -17.40 9.62 5.72
N MET A 129 -16.37 8.76 5.76
CA MET A 129 -15.06 9.05 5.17
C MET A 129 -14.43 7.83 4.55
N LEU A 130 -13.57 8.08 3.57
CA LEU A 130 -12.70 7.08 2.95
C LEU A 130 -11.27 7.30 3.41
N HIS A 131 -10.54 6.22 3.67
CA HIS A 131 -9.10 6.26 3.89
C HIS A 131 -8.41 5.38 2.85
N LEU A 132 -7.58 6.01 2.01
CA LEU A 132 -7.07 5.43 0.79
C LEU A 132 -5.56 5.21 0.90
N GLY A 133 -5.13 4.01 0.65
CA GLY A 133 -3.72 3.63 0.68
C GLY A 133 -3.17 3.28 -0.70
N GLN A 134 -1.87 3.01 -0.74
CA GLN A 134 -1.11 2.66 -1.94
C GLN A 134 -1.70 1.46 -2.70
N GLY A 135 -2.40 0.55 -2.03
CA GLY A 135 -3.07 -0.59 -2.67
C GLY A 135 -4.08 -0.19 -3.75
N VAL A 136 -4.66 1.02 -3.67
CA VAL A 136 -5.54 1.54 -4.73
C VAL A 136 -4.76 1.82 -6.01
N LYS A 137 -3.56 2.41 -5.90
CA LYS A 137 -2.65 2.68 -7.03
C LYS A 137 -2.09 1.39 -7.61
N ILE A 138 -1.57 0.50 -6.75
CA ILE A 138 -1.05 -0.81 -7.15
C ILE A 138 -2.09 -1.61 -7.95
N SER A 139 -3.36 -1.57 -7.53
CA SER A 139 -4.46 -2.25 -8.22
C SER A 139 -4.92 -1.53 -9.50
N GLN A 140 -4.41 -0.33 -9.81
CA GLN A 140 -4.91 0.53 -10.88
C GLN A 140 -6.41 0.86 -10.71
N GLY A 141 -6.81 1.16 -9.48
CA GLY A 141 -8.21 1.44 -9.10
C GLY A 141 -8.63 2.91 -9.22
N GLU A 142 -7.70 3.82 -9.53
CA GLU A 142 -7.86 5.29 -9.48
C GLU A 142 -9.06 5.79 -10.28
N LYS A 143 -9.28 5.25 -11.48
CA LYS A 143 -10.42 5.63 -12.33
C LYS A 143 -11.76 5.49 -11.61
N TYR A 144 -11.96 4.40 -10.90
CA TYR A 144 -13.21 4.15 -10.16
C TYR A 144 -13.28 4.98 -8.89
N LEU A 145 -12.14 5.16 -8.23
CA LEU A 145 -12.02 6.01 -7.05
C LEU A 145 -12.38 7.46 -7.39
N ARG A 146 -11.73 8.07 -8.40
CA ARG A 146 -12.01 9.45 -8.84
C ARG A 146 -13.50 9.65 -9.14
N LYS A 147 -14.13 8.67 -9.78
CA LYS A 147 -15.57 8.72 -10.04
C LYS A 147 -16.39 8.72 -8.74
N ILE A 148 -16.04 7.89 -7.77
CA ILE A 148 -16.73 7.83 -6.47
C ILE A 148 -16.61 9.17 -5.73
N ILE A 149 -15.41 9.72 -5.60
CA ILE A 149 -15.21 10.96 -4.84
C ILE A 149 -15.80 12.18 -5.52
N ASN A 150 -15.78 12.24 -6.85
CA ASN A 150 -16.36 13.33 -7.62
C ASN A 150 -17.90 13.31 -7.62
N ASP A 151 -18.49 12.14 -7.88
CA ASP A 151 -19.94 12.01 -7.98
C ASP A 151 -20.62 12.11 -6.61
N TYR A 152 -19.98 11.57 -5.56
CA TYR A 152 -20.61 11.46 -4.23
C TYR A 152 -20.02 12.41 -3.19
N LYS A 153 -18.95 13.15 -3.51
CA LYS A 153 -18.35 14.17 -2.63
C LYS A 153 -18.05 13.67 -1.21
N ILE A 154 -17.68 12.39 -1.09
CA ILE A 154 -17.33 11.79 0.20
C ILE A 154 -15.96 12.32 0.63
N PRO A 155 -15.80 12.83 1.86
CA PRO A 155 -14.49 13.18 2.39
C PRO A 155 -13.53 12.01 2.38
N PHE A 156 -12.28 12.24 1.97
CA PHE A 156 -11.27 11.20 1.93
C PHE A 156 -9.92 11.68 2.43
N ALA A 157 -9.23 10.77 3.11
CA ALA A 157 -7.86 10.90 3.56
C ALA A 157 -6.94 9.98 2.76
N LEU A 158 -5.66 10.33 2.68
CA LEU A 158 -4.62 9.54 2.03
C LEU A 158 -3.60 9.06 3.07
N THR A 159 -2.97 7.90 2.81
CA THR A 159 -1.75 7.52 3.52
C THR A 159 -0.54 8.19 2.87
N TRP A 160 0.61 8.19 3.55
CA TRP A 160 1.85 8.78 3.01
C TRP A 160 2.21 8.21 1.63
N ASN A 161 2.26 6.89 1.50
CA ASN A 161 2.61 6.23 0.23
C ASN A 161 1.53 6.38 -0.86
N ALA A 162 0.43 7.05 -0.57
CA ALA A 162 -0.66 7.33 -1.50
C ALA A 162 -0.87 8.82 -1.74
N SER A 163 0.09 9.67 -1.36
CA SER A 163 -0.01 11.13 -1.46
C SER A 163 -0.23 11.63 -2.89
N ASP A 164 0.26 10.90 -3.88
CA ASP A 164 0.13 11.17 -5.31
C ASP A 164 -1.14 10.55 -5.96
N LEU A 165 -1.98 9.86 -5.20
CA LEU A 165 -3.17 9.19 -5.72
C LEU A 165 -4.24 10.19 -6.20
N ILE A 166 -4.44 11.27 -5.44
CA ILE A 166 -5.36 12.36 -5.73
C ILE A 166 -4.73 13.66 -5.24
N GLU A 167 -4.85 14.71 -6.02
CA GLU A 167 -4.36 16.04 -5.70
C GLU A 167 -4.91 16.58 -4.37
N SER A 168 -4.07 17.20 -3.56
CA SER A 168 -4.43 17.77 -2.24
C SER A 168 -5.39 18.97 -2.35
N SER A 169 -5.49 19.60 -3.52
CA SER A 169 -6.44 20.66 -3.85
C SER A 169 -7.87 20.15 -4.05
N HIS A 170 -8.09 18.83 -4.12
CA HIS A 170 -9.43 18.27 -4.31
C HIS A 170 -10.39 18.65 -3.18
N LYS A 171 -11.61 19.12 -3.53
CA LYS A 171 -12.60 19.68 -2.59
C LYS A 171 -13.04 18.75 -1.45
N SER A 172 -12.91 17.44 -1.62
CA SER A 172 -13.24 16.42 -0.62
C SER A 172 -12.01 15.84 0.08
N TYR A 173 -10.81 16.30 -0.24
CA TYR A 173 -9.59 15.89 0.45
C TYR A 173 -9.56 16.47 1.85
N ILE A 174 -9.31 15.62 2.86
CA ILE A 174 -9.32 16.02 4.28
C ILE A 174 -7.97 15.83 4.97
N GLY A 175 -6.93 15.52 4.21
CA GLY A 175 -5.57 15.38 4.74
C GLY A 175 -5.14 13.95 5.02
N ARG A 176 -4.12 13.80 5.86
CA ARG A 176 -3.53 12.53 6.26
C ARG A 176 -3.72 12.32 7.76
N PRO A 177 -4.35 11.22 8.21
CA PRO A 177 -4.49 10.90 9.64
C PRO A 177 -3.24 10.17 10.16
N GLY A 178 -2.98 10.29 11.45
CA GLY A 178 -1.94 9.53 12.13
C GLY A 178 -1.20 10.29 13.22
N ALA A 179 -0.15 9.68 13.77
CA ALA A 179 0.66 10.26 14.84
C ALA A 179 1.53 11.44 14.35
N PHE A 180 2.10 11.30 13.14
CA PHE A 180 2.88 12.37 12.49
C PHE A 180 2.08 12.89 11.29
N ALA A 181 0.94 13.51 11.57
CA ALA A 181 -0.02 13.85 10.54
C ALA A 181 -0.84 15.08 10.91
N GLU A 182 -1.78 15.43 10.06
CA GLU A 182 -2.60 16.61 10.22
C GLU A 182 -3.57 16.49 11.41
N ARG A 183 -3.42 17.36 12.38
CA ARG A 183 -4.27 17.39 13.60
C ARG A 183 -5.77 17.48 13.25
N GLY A 184 -6.10 18.30 12.25
CA GLY A 184 -7.49 18.45 11.78
C GLY A 184 -8.05 17.12 11.26
N THR A 185 -7.27 16.37 10.49
CA THR A 185 -7.69 15.08 9.96
C THR A 185 -7.97 14.05 11.05
N ASN A 186 -7.17 14.04 12.11
CA ASN A 186 -7.43 13.16 13.26
C ASN A 186 -8.77 13.47 13.95
N PHE A 187 -9.15 14.74 14.08
CA PHE A 187 -10.48 15.11 14.57
C PHE A 187 -11.61 14.64 13.64
N ILE A 188 -11.42 14.72 12.33
CA ILE A 188 -12.40 14.25 11.35
C ILE A 188 -12.59 12.74 11.45
N VAL A 189 -11.48 11.97 11.56
CA VAL A 189 -11.52 10.52 11.78
C VAL A 189 -12.34 10.17 13.02
N GLN A 190 -12.09 10.85 14.14
CA GLN A 190 -12.77 10.59 15.41
C GLN A 190 -14.27 10.93 15.40
N ASN A 191 -14.67 11.86 14.55
CA ASN A 191 -16.06 12.27 14.42
C ASN A 191 -16.83 11.54 13.29
N SER A 192 -16.16 10.69 12.53
CA SER A 192 -16.81 9.89 11.48
C SER A 192 -17.74 8.81 12.07
N ASP A 193 -18.80 8.44 11.34
CA ASP A 193 -19.71 7.33 11.69
C ASP A 193 -19.58 6.15 10.71
N PHE A 194 -18.87 6.37 9.61
CA PHE A 194 -18.49 5.36 8.63
C PHE A 194 -17.05 5.60 8.19
N TYR A 195 -16.21 4.59 8.38
CA TYR A 195 -14.80 4.63 8.04
C TYR A 195 -14.46 3.46 7.13
N LEU A 196 -14.12 3.75 5.86
CA LEU A 196 -13.79 2.74 4.86
C LEU A 196 -12.32 2.88 4.44
N ALA A 197 -11.50 1.96 4.93
CA ALA A 197 -10.09 1.82 4.57
C ALA A 197 -9.95 0.94 3.31
N ILE A 198 -9.26 1.41 2.28
CA ILE A 198 -9.06 0.68 1.02
C ILE A 198 -7.57 0.65 0.67
N GLY A 199 -6.98 -0.54 0.63
CA GLY A 199 -5.58 -0.73 0.28
C GLY A 199 -4.60 -0.06 1.24
N THR A 200 -4.96 0.00 2.53
CA THR A 200 -4.12 0.49 3.62
C THR A 200 -4.16 -0.47 4.81
N ARG A 201 -3.00 -0.76 5.39
CA ARG A 201 -2.82 -1.72 6.49
C ARG A 201 -3.30 -1.22 7.86
N LEU A 202 -3.61 0.05 8.01
CA LEU A 202 -3.94 0.69 9.29
C LEU A 202 -2.83 0.46 10.36
N PRO A 203 -1.57 0.83 10.08
CA PRO A 203 -0.48 0.66 11.03
C PRO A 203 -0.65 1.57 12.25
N PHE A 204 0.09 1.29 13.35
CA PHE A 204 0.07 2.12 14.56
C PHE A 204 0.32 3.61 14.30
N MET A 205 1.13 3.94 13.30
CA MET A 205 1.37 5.32 12.89
C MET A 205 0.12 6.05 12.42
N VAL A 206 -0.88 5.31 11.93
CA VAL A 206 -2.19 5.84 11.50
C VAL A 206 -3.21 5.78 12.63
N THR A 207 -3.25 4.66 13.36
CA THR A 207 -4.31 4.37 14.34
C THR A 207 -4.01 4.84 15.74
N GLY A 208 -2.75 5.16 16.03
CA GLY A 208 -2.23 5.38 17.37
C GLY A 208 -2.03 4.07 18.13
N TYR A 209 -1.37 4.14 19.27
CA TYR A 209 -1.06 2.96 20.10
C TYR A 209 -2.30 2.39 20.82
N ASN A 210 -3.29 3.24 21.11
CA ASN A 210 -4.58 2.79 21.64
C ASN A 210 -5.60 2.65 20.49
N SER A 211 -5.53 1.55 19.77
CA SER A 211 -6.38 1.28 18.60
C SER A 211 -7.87 1.16 18.93
N GLY A 212 -8.22 0.93 20.20
CA GLY A 212 -9.61 0.92 20.69
C GLY A 212 -10.30 2.27 20.52
N ASP A 213 -9.55 3.36 20.62
CA ASP A 213 -10.06 4.73 20.47
C ASP A 213 -10.11 5.21 19.02
N PHE A 214 -9.53 4.47 18.09
CA PHE A 214 -9.49 4.85 16.69
C PHE A 214 -10.87 4.81 16.05
N ALA A 215 -11.33 5.95 15.51
CA ALA A 215 -12.63 6.09 14.86
C ALA A 215 -13.76 5.41 15.68
N ARG A 216 -13.82 5.69 17.00
CA ARG A 216 -14.57 4.92 18.00
C ARG A 216 -16.06 4.80 17.69
N ASN A 217 -16.66 5.80 17.06
CA ASN A 217 -18.08 5.84 16.73
C ASN A 217 -18.39 5.36 15.30
N ALA A 218 -17.35 5.05 14.50
CA ALA A 218 -17.53 4.67 13.11
C ALA A 218 -17.76 3.16 12.95
N LYS A 219 -18.60 2.80 11.98
CA LYS A 219 -18.56 1.47 11.38
C LYS A 219 -17.29 1.35 10.55
N LYS A 220 -16.33 0.55 11.05
CA LYS A 220 -15.00 0.38 10.47
C LYS A 220 -14.97 -0.78 9.50
N ILE A 221 -14.67 -0.47 8.24
CA ILE A 221 -14.59 -1.44 7.15
C ILE A 221 -13.20 -1.36 6.54
N MET A 222 -12.58 -2.51 6.27
CA MET A 222 -11.29 -2.59 5.61
C MET A 222 -11.35 -3.51 4.40
N VAL A 223 -10.75 -3.04 3.31
CA VAL A 223 -10.59 -3.75 2.03
C VAL A 223 -9.11 -3.90 1.77
N ASP A 224 -8.65 -5.14 1.73
CA ASP A 224 -7.27 -5.46 1.43
C ASP A 224 -7.19 -6.75 0.59
N ILE A 225 -6.12 -6.90 -0.17
CA ILE A 225 -5.86 -8.10 -0.95
C ILE A 225 -5.25 -9.21 -0.10
N ASP A 226 -4.61 -8.84 1.01
CA ASP A 226 -3.97 -9.73 1.97
C ASP A 226 -4.93 -10.02 3.13
N ASP A 227 -5.38 -11.26 3.25
CA ASP A 227 -6.26 -11.70 4.33
C ASP A 227 -5.59 -11.64 5.71
N LYS A 228 -4.28 -11.78 5.78
CA LYS A 228 -3.51 -11.68 7.04
C LYS A 228 -3.55 -10.27 7.61
N GLU A 229 -3.51 -9.24 6.77
CA GLU A 229 -3.70 -7.85 7.21
C GLU A 229 -5.11 -7.61 7.77
N LEU A 230 -6.12 -8.24 7.17
CA LEU A 230 -7.51 -8.14 7.64
C LEU A 230 -7.75 -8.87 8.97
N VAL A 231 -7.04 -9.97 9.22
CA VAL A 231 -7.21 -10.78 10.44
C VAL A 231 -6.41 -10.20 11.60
N ASN A 232 -5.18 -9.75 11.34
CA ASN A 232 -4.21 -9.36 12.38
C ASN A 232 -4.12 -7.84 12.58
N THR A 233 -5.02 -7.05 12.01
CA THR A 233 -5.05 -5.60 12.29
C THR A 233 -5.33 -5.32 13.76
N ASN A 234 -4.69 -4.27 14.29
CA ASN A 234 -4.91 -3.81 15.65
C ASN A 234 -6.28 -3.15 15.87
N VAL A 235 -6.99 -2.80 14.80
CA VAL A 235 -8.28 -2.13 14.83
C VAL A 235 -9.40 -3.16 14.80
N LYS A 236 -10.36 -3.03 15.73
CA LYS A 236 -11.61 -3.83 15.67
C LYS A 236 -12.42 -3.41 14.45
N LEU A 237 -12.52 -4.28 13.46
CA LEU A 237 -13.25 -4.05 12.21
C LEU A 237 -14.66 -4.65 12.26
N ASP A 238 -15.65 -3.89 11.80
CA ASP A 238 -17.04 -4.38 11.63
C ASP A 238 -17.19 -5.24 10.36
N LYS A 239 -16.45 -4.92 9.30
CA LYS A 239 -16.46 -5.70 8.05
C LYS A 239 -15.04 -5.80 7.47
N LYS A 240 -14.72 -6.99 6.97
CA LYS A 240 -13.44 -7.34 6.34
C LYS A 240 -13.71 -7.85 4.92
N ILE A 241 -13.06 -7.27 3.93
CA ILE A 241 -13.23 -7.64 2.52
C ILE A 241 -11.86 -7.97 1.94
N CYS A 242 -11.60 -9.26 1.76
CA CYS A 242 -10.40 -9.72 1.07
C CYS A 242 -10.67 -9.72 -0.43
N CYS A 243 -10.16 -8.71 -1.14
CA CYS A 243 -10.19 -8.65 -2.60
C CYS A 243 -9.29 -7.52 -3.13
N ASP A 244 -9.04 -7.58 -4.43
CA ASP A 244 -8.37 -6.51 -5.17
C ASP A 244 -9.14 -5.18 -5.08
N ALA A 245 -8.42 -4.06 -4.84
CA ALA A 245 -9.02 -2.76 -4.60
C ALA A 245 -9.74 -2.21 -5.85
N LYS A 246 -9.24 -2.46 -7.08
CA LYS A 246 -9.92 -2.08 -8.33
C LYS A 246 -11.23 -2.81 -8.48
N TYR A 247 -11.24 -4.13 -8.18
CA TYR A 247 -12.47 -4.92 -8.23
C TYR A 247 -13.49 -4.40 -7.22
N PHE A 248 -13.04 -4.13 -5.99
CA PHE A 248 -13.90 -3.53 -4.95
C PHE A 248 -14.48 -2.20 -5.43
N LEU A 249 -13.66 -1.25 -5.82
CA LEU A 249 -14.08 0.11 -6.23
C LEU A 249 -15.05 0.06 -7.42
N LYS A 250 -14.76 -0.78 -8.44
CA LYS A 250 -15.66 -0.98 -9.59
C LYS A 250 -17.04 -1.49 -9.18
N THR A 251 -17.07 -2.49 -8.28
CA THR A 251 -18.31 -3.11 -7.83
C THR A 251 -19.07 -2.21 -6.86
N PHE A 252 -18.34 -1.51 -5.99
CA PHE A 252 -18.89 -0.55 -5.04
C PHE A 252 -19.56 0.63 -5.76
N LEU A 253 -18.90 1.22 -6.75
CA LEU A 253 -19.47 2.26 -7.61
C LEU A 253 -20.77 1.81 -8.27
N LYS A 254 -20.84 0.59 -8.81
CA LYS A 254 -22.06 0.02 -9.40
C LYS A 254 -23.17 -0.21 -8.37
N SER A 255 -22.83 -0.29 -7.09
CA SER A 255 -23.77 -0.54 -5.99
C SER A 255 -24.34 0.74 -5.38
N LEU A 256 -23.79 1.89 -5.75
CA LEU A 256 -24.26 3.20 -5.30
C LEU A 256 -25.36 3.73 -6.25
N PRO A 257 -26.39 4.40 -5.73
CA PRO A 257 -27.43 5.03 -6.57
C PRO A 257 -26.84 6.21 -7.32
N LYS A 258 -27.41 6.56 -8.48
CA LYS A 258 -26.96 7.69 -9.30
C LYS A 258 -27.03 9.06 -8.57
N LYS A 259 -27.91 9.20 -7.60
CA LYS A 259 -28.07 10.40 -6.78
C LYS A 259 -27.92 10.01 -5.31
N PHE A 260 -26.78 10.31 -4.72
CA PHE A 260 -26.52 10.27 -3.29
C PHE A 260 -25.61 11.44 -2.96
N ASN A 261 -26.03 12.28 -2.06
CA ASN A 261 -25.19 13.34 -1.51
C ASN A 261 -25.04 13.07 -0.02
N PRO A 262 -23.83 12.81 0.47
CA PRO A 262 -23.55 12.86 1.90
C PRO A 262 -23.92 14.24 2.44
N SER A 263 -24.14 14.34 3.73
CA SER A 263 -24.49 15.61 4.39
C SER A 263 -23.52 16.73 3.96
N LYS A 264 -24.07 17.81 3.37
CA LYS A 264 -23.29 19.02 3.05
C LYS A 264 -22.62 19.59 4.31
N ASP A 265 -23.28 19.47 5.45
CA ASP A 265 -22.80 19.93 6.76
C ASP A 265 -21.56 19.17 7.18
N TRP A 266 -21.47 17.86 6.88
CA TRP A 266 -20.30 17.07 7.17
C TRP A 266 -19.07 17.51 6.37
N LEU A 267 -19.23 17.73 5.07
CA LEU A 267 -18.13 18.22 4.24
C LEU A 267 -17.71 19.63 4.65
N LEU A 268 -18.67 20.49 5.02
CA LEU A 268 -18.38 21.83 5.54
C LEU A 268 -17.65 21.76 6.87
N TYR A 269 -18.09 20.89 7.78
CA TYR A 269 -17.38 20.60 9.03
C TYR A 269 -15.92 20.19 8.78
N CYS A 270 -15.68 19.23 7.88
CA CYS A 270 -14.34 18.79 7.52
C CYS A 270 -13.46 19.95 7.03
N LYS A 271 -13.99 20.81 6.16
CA LYS A 271 -13.26 22.00 5.67
C LYS A 271 -12.94 23.01 6.78
N ASN A 272 -13.90 23.27 7.67
CA ASN A 272 -13.73 24.19 8.79
C ASN A 272 -12.68 23.67 9.78
N ILE A 273 -12.66 22.36 10.06
CA ILE A 273 -11.65 21.73 10.92
C ILE A 273 -10.28 21.86 10.29
N ARG A 274 -10.10 21.60 8.99
CA ARG A 274 -8.80 21.78 8.32
C ARG A 274 -8.34 23.24 8.36
N LYS A 275 -9.25 24.19 8.12
CA LYS A 275 -8.93 25.63 8.24
C LYS A 275 -8.53 26.01 9.67
N LYS A 276 -9.20 25.47 10.69
CA LYS A 276 -8.93 25.75 12.10
C LYS A 276 -7.58 25.19 12.56
N TYR A 277 -7.12 24.08 11.96
CA TYR A 277 -5.88 23.43 12.30
C TYR A 277 -5.02 23.27 11.04
N PRO A 278 -4.43 24.38 10.53
CA PRO A 278 -3.55 24.32 9.37
C PRO A 278 -2.28 23.54 9.69
N ILE A 279 -1.61 23.01 8.66
CA ILE A 279 -0.33 22.29 8.80
C ILE A 279 0.77 23.30 9.11
N VAL A 280 0.82 24.39 8.36
CA VAL A 280 1.81 25.46 8.53
C VAL A 280 1.19 26.56 9.37
N LEU A 281 1.79 26.82 10.52
CA LEU A 281 1.37 27.86 11.46
C LEU A 281 2.12 29.15 11.19
N ASP A 282 1.49 30.30 11.48
CA ASP A 282 2.14 31.61 11.32
C ASP A 282 3.41 31.75 12.18
N GLU A 283 3.44 31.09 13.35
CA GLU A 283 4.64 31.05 14.21
C GLU A 283 5.82 30.30 13.55
N PHE A 284 5.58 29.38 12.62
CA PHE A 284 6.65 28.70 11.88
C PHE A 284 7.34 29.65 10.90
N LYS A 285 6.58 30.55 10.26
CA LYS A 285 7.07 31.56 9.32
C LYS A 285 7.87 32.69 10.02
N SER A 286 7.62 32.91 11.30
CA SER A 286 8.26 33.95 12.07
C SER A 286 9.57 33.54 12.75
N GLN A 287 10.02 32.32 12.65
CA GLN A 287 11.27 31.83 13.26
C GLN A 287 12.49 32.47 12.60
N LYS A 288 13.34 33.15 13.43
CA LYS A 288 14.51 33.86 12.91
C LYS A 288 15.82 33.09 13.03
N LYS A 289 15.92 32.15 13.97
CA LYS A 289 17.19 31.46 14.27
C LYS A 289 17.41 30.23 13.37
N TYR A 290 16.36 29.52 13.06
CA TYR A 290 16.40 28.32 12.24
C TYR A 290 15.25 28.36 11.25
N ILE A 291 15.43 27.71 10.09
CA ILE A 291 14.35 27.51 9.12
C ILE A 291 13.45 26.39 9.65
N ASN A 292 12.17 26.66 9.78
CA ASN A 292 11.18 25.64 10.14
C ASN A 292 10.94 24.73 8.93
N SER A 293 10.97 23.40 9.13
CA SER A 293 10.82 22.44 8.04
C SER A 293 9.47 22.54 7.33
N TYR A 294 8.40 22.84 8.06
CA TYR A 294 7.07 23.03 7.45
C TYR A 294 7.00 24.28 6.59
N ASP A 295 7.58 25.39 7.04
CA ASP A 295 7.67 26.62 6.26
C ASP A 295 8.56 26.46 5.02
N PHE A 296 9.66 25.73 5.17
CA PHE A 296 10.53 25.38 4.04
C PHE A 296 9.78 24.57 2.96
N ILE A 297 9.06 23.51 3.36
CA ILE A 297 8.31 22.67 2.41
C ILE A 297 7.15 23.44 1.78
N ASP A 298 6.45 24.28 2.52
CA ASP A 298 5.39 25.15 2.01
C ASP A 298 5.96 26.08 0.91
N SER A 299 7.04 26.77 1.22
CA SER A 299 7.74 27.66 0.27
C SER A 299 8.31 26.89 -0.93
N LEU A 300 8.83 25.68 -0.72
CA LEU A 300 9.31 24.82 -1.80
C LEU A 300 8.15 24.43 -2.74
N SER A 301 6.98 24.10 -2.19
CA SER A 301 5.82 23.71 -2.98
C SER A 301 5.32 24.82 -3.91
N ASP A 302 5.53 26.08 -3.55
CA ASP A 302 5.14 27.25 -4.36
C ASP A 302 6.03 27.43 -5.60
N VAL A 303 7.27 26.92 -5.57
CA VAL A 303 8.24 27.07 -6.68
C VAL A 303 8.34 25.82 -7.57
N LEU A 304 7.89 24.68 -7.08
CA LEU A 304 7.89 23.43 -7.84
C LEU A 304 6.89 23.45 -8.99
N LYS A 305 7.30 22.84 -10.11
CA LYS A 305 6.46 22.65 -11.32
C LYS A 305 5.93 21.23 -11.38
N ASN A 306 4.94 21.00 -12.26
CA ASN A 306 4.27 19.70 -12.37
C ASN A 306 5.19 18.54 -12.81
N ASP A 307 6.31 18.83 -13.45
CA ASP A 307 7.30 17.87 -13.95
C ASP A 307 8.55 17.75 -13.08
N ASP A 308 8.62 18.51 -11.99
CA ASP A 308 9.74 18.42 -11.05
C ASP A 308 9.67 17.11 -10.25
N ILE A 309 10.84 16.50 -10.04
CA ILE A 309 11.00 15.27 -9.28
C ILE A 309 11.67 15.62 -7.95
N VAL A 310 10.94 15.41 -6.87
CA VAL A 310 11.46 15.59 -5.52
C VAL A 310 11.97 14.25 -4.98
N VAL A 311 13.26 14.18 -4.64
CA VAL A 311 13.87 13.01 -4.01
C VAL A 311 14.19 13.36 -2.56
N THR A 312 13.62 12.60 -1.63
CA THR A 312 13.84 12.78 -0.19
C THR A 312 14.51 11.56 0.41
N ASP A 313 15.24 11.74 1.50
CA ASP A 313 15.72 10.65 2.34
C ASP A 313 14.66 10.31 3.40
N MET A 314 14.94 9.27 4.21
CA MET A 314 14.08 8.83 5.31
C MET A 314 14.08 9.81 6.48
N GLY A 315 13.11 9.66 7.39
CA GLY A 315 12.98 10.45 8.60
C GLY A 315 12.18 11.72 8.41
N LEU A 316 12.64 12.83 9.00
CA LEU A 316 11.91 14.10 9.00
C LEU A 316 11.75 14.70 7.61
N SER A 317 12.70 14.48 6.71
CA SER A 317 12.61 14.96 5.31
C SER A 317 11.44 14.31 4.58
N PHE A 318 11.21 13.00 4.78
CA PHE A 318 10.08 12.31 4.19
C PHE A 318 8.74 12.64 4.87
N VAL A 319 8.74 12.76 6.20
CA VAL A 319 7.50 13.02 6.96
C VAL A 319 7.00 14.45 6.75
N GLY A 320 7.91 15.39 6.45
CA GLY A 320 7.58 16.79 6.22
C GLY A 320 7.10 17.12 4.79
N THR A 321 7.52 16.31 3.81
CA THR A 321 7.08 16.45 2.41
C THR A 321 5.79 15.68 2.17
#